data_398ad64e2c3714ad326910f86cec1ec8
#
_entry.id   398ad64e2c3714ad326910f86cec1ec8
#
_cell.length_a   1.000
_cell.length_b   1.000
_cell.length_c   1.000
_cell.angle_alpha   90.00
_cell.angle_beta   90.00
_cell.angle_gamma   90.00
#
_symmetry.space_group_name_H-M   'P 1'
#
loop_
_entity.id
_entity.type
_entity.pdbx_description
1 polymer ?
#
loop_
_entity_poly.entity_id
_entity_poly.type
_entity_poly.pdbx_seq_one_letter_code
_entity_poly.pdbx_strand_id
1 'polypeptide(L)' 'MIEGGTGQQAEPEDLVSLVLELVDGGQRMKDAAKQVAKQHGVKVGDLYDAALDARS' A
#
# COMPACT_ATOMS: atom_id res chain seq x y z
N MET A 1 -9.02 22.04 -13.85
CA MET A 1 -8.83 21.41 -13.79
C MET A 1 -8.58 20.47 -13.61
N ILE A 2 -8.38 20.08 -13.61
CA ILE A 2 -8.19 19.22 -13.54
C ILE A 2 -8.06 18.39 -13.27
N GLU A 3 -7.96 17.91 -13.20
CA GLU A 3 -7.86 17.07 -13.05
C GLU A 3 -7.61 16.16 -12.88
N GLY A 4 -7.52 16.15 -12.99
CA GLY A 4 -7.04 15.15 -13.01
C GLY A 4 -7.19 14.04 -12.61
N GLY A 5 -7.26 13.75 -12.45
CA GLY A 5 -7.37 12.75 -11.98
C GLY A 5 -7.30 11.62 -12.40
N THR A 6 -7.05 11.50 -12.60
CA THR A 6 -6.97 10.49 -12.87
C THR A 6 -6.59 9.54 -12.17
N GLY A 7 -5.97 9.31 -11.60
CA GLY A 7 -5.47 8.34 -10.84
C GLY A 7 -6.29 7.21 -10.55
N GLN A 8 -6.87 6.71 -11.38
CA GLN A 8 -7.61 5.61 -11.08
C GLN A 8 -6.83 4.45 -10.83
N GLN A 9 -5.63 4.33 -11.27
CA GLN A 9 -4.85 3.16 -11.03
C GLN A 9 -4.22 3.24 -9.70
N ALA A 10 -4.30 2.20 -8.94
CA ALA A 10 -3.63 2.13 -7.64
C ALA A 10 -2.15 1.95 -7.88
N GLU A 11 -1.39 2.96 -7.57
CA GLU A 11 0.04 2.85 -7.69
C GLU A 11 0.63 2.29 -6.42
N PRO A 12 1.83 1.70 -6.50
CA PRO A 12 2.46 1.13 -5.30
C PRO A 12 2.58 2.13 -4.17
N GLU A 13 2.80 3.39 -4.48
CA GLU A 13 2.93 4.39 -3.43
C GLU A 13 1.63 4.58 -2.66
N ASP A 14 0.51 4.55 -3.38
CA ASP A 14 -0.78 4.67 -2.71
C ASP A 14 -1.03 3.47 -1.83
N LEU A 15 -0.70 2.28 -2.30
CA LEU A 15 -0.90 1.07 -1.52
C LEU A 15 0.02 1.05 -0.31
N VAL A 16 1.24 1.54 -0.47
CA VAL A 16 2.16 1.62 0.65
C VAL A 16 1.60 2.52 1.75
N SER A 17 0.98 3.64 1.37
CA SER A 17 0.37 4.51 2.36
C SER A 17 -0.70 3.77 3.15
N LEU A 18 -1.52 2.97 2.47
CA LEU A 18 -2.54 2.19 3.14
C LEU A 18 -1.93 1.19 4.11
N VAL A 19 -0.85 0.53 3.69
CA VAL A 19 -0.16 -0.41 4.55
C VAL A 19 0.35 0.29 5.81
N LEU A 20 0.97 1.44 5.62
CA LEU A 20 1.53 2.17 6.76
C LEU A 20 0.45 2.67 7.70
N GLU A 21 -0.71 3.04 7.17
CA GLU A 21 -1.82 3.44 8.02
C GLU A 21 -2.30 2.28 8.88
N LEU A 22 -2.36 1.09 8.31
CA LEU A 22 -2.76 -0.08 9.07
C LEU A 22 -1.74 -0.41 10.15
N VAL A 23 -0.47 -0.28 9.82
CA VAL A 23 0.61 -0.52 10.79
C VAL A 23 0.52 0.49 11.92
N ASP A 24 0.25 1.73 11.59
CA ASP A 24 0.12 2.77 12.59
C ASP A 24 -1.06 2.49 13.51
N GLY A 25 -2.08 1.82 13.00
CA GLY A 25 -3.23 1.43 13.80
C GLY A 25 -3.01 0.20 14.65
N GLY A 26 -1.85 -0.43 14.57
CA GLY A 26 -1.53 -1.57 15.41
C GLY A 26 -1.32 -2.87 14.66
N GLN A 27 -1.48 -2.89 13.36
CA GLN A 27 -1.28 -4.11 12.61
C GLN A 27 0.19 -4.32 12.29
N ARG A 28 0.54 -5.58 12.06
CA ARG A 28 1.90 -5.89 11.65
C ARG A 28 2.08 -5.53 10.19
N MET A 29 3.30 -5.13 9.85
CA MET A 29 3.61 -4.75 8.48
C MET A 29 3.23 -5.85 7.49
N LYS A 30 3.58 -7.09 7.81
CA LYS A 30 3.29 -8.21 6.93
C LYS A 30 1.79 -8.41 6.76
N ASP A 31 1.04 -8.33 7.85
CA ASP A 31 -0.39 -8.50 7.80
C ASP A 31 -1.04 -7.36 7.04
N ALA A 32 -0.60 -6.15 7.28
CA ALA A 32 -1.13 -4.99 6.59
C ALA A 32 -0.88 -5.09 5.08
N ALA A 33 0.33 -5.47 4.70
CA ALA A 33 0.67 -5.62 3.30
C ALA A 33 -0.18 -6.71 2.66
N LYS A 34 -0.40 -7.81 3.36
CA LYS A 34 -1.19 -8.89 2.84
C LYS A 34 -2.64 -8.44 2.62
N GLN A 35 -3.18 -7.72 3.57
CA GLN A 35 -4.55 -7.27 3.47
C GLN A 35 -4.73 -6.30 2.29
N VAL A 36 -3.86 -5.33 2.18
CA VAL A 36 -3.94 -4.35 1.10
C VAL A 36 -3.71 -5.03 -0.25
N ALA A 37 -2.72 -5.91 -0.32
CA ALA A 37 -2.42 -6.60 -1.57
C ALA A 37 -3.61 -7.41 -2.05
N LYS A 38 -4.29 -8.08 -1.13
CA LYS A 38 -5.44 -8.88 -1.46
C LYS A 38 -6.59 -8.00 -1.97
N GLN A 39 -6.78 -6.86 -1.35
CA GLN A 39 -7.86 -5.97 -1.74
C GLN A 39 -7.63 -5.39 -3.13
N HIS A 40 -6.39 -5.14 -3.47
CA HIS A 40 -6.06 -4.48 -4.72
C HIS A 40 -5.50 -5.41 -5.79
N GLY A 41 -5.37 -6.68 -5.48
CA GLY A 41 -4.92 -7.65 -6.47
C GLY A 41 -3.46 -7.52 -6.85
N VAL A 42 -2.63 -7.06 -5.94
CA VAL A 42 -1.19 -6.96 -6.18
C VAL A 42 -0.46 -8.03 -5.38
N LYS A 43 0.81 -8.20 -5.66
CA LYS A 43 1.60 -9.21 -4.96
C LYS A 43 1.98 -8.73 -3.59
N VAL A 44 1.79 -9.59 -2.60
CA VAL A 44 2.12 -9.25 -1.22
C VAL A 44 3.60 -8.94 -1.07
N GLY A 45 4.44 -9.76 -1.69
CA GLY A 45 5.88 -9.57 -1.59
C GLY A 45 6.34 -8.21 -2.10
N ASP A 46 5.80 -7.82 -3.25
CA ASP A 46 6.16 -6.53 -3.83
C ASP A 46 5.69 -5.39 -2.94
N LEU A 47 4.48 -5.49 -2.43
CA LEU A 47 3.93 -4.45 -1.60
C LEU A 47 4.67 -4.36 -0.27
N TYR A 48 4.97 -5.51 0.32
CA TYR A 48 5.71 -5.55 1.57
C TYR A 48 7.09 -4.91 1.41
N ASP A 49 7.77 -5.26 0.33
CA ASP A 49 9.09 -4.73 0.06
C ASP A 49 9.03 -3.21 -0.14
N ALA A 50 8.03 -2.75 -0.88
CA ALA A 50 7.86 -1.32 -1.10
C ALA A 50 7.56 -0.59 0.20
N ALA A 51 6.76 -1.19 1.06
CA ALA A 51 6.42 -0.58 2.34
C ALA A 51 7.65 -0.51 3.25
N LEU A 52 8.48 -1.54 3.24
CA LEU A 52 9.71 -1.52 4.02
C LEU A 52 10.64 -0.42 3.53
N ASP A 53 10.75 -0.29 2.23
CA ASP A 53 11.60 0.74 1.64
C ASP A 53 11.10 2.12 2.01
N ALA A 54 9.80 2.31 1.99
CA ALA A 54 9.20 3.59 2.28
C ALA A 54 9.40 4.02 3.73
N ARG A 55 9.43 3.05 4.64
CA ARG A 55 9.58 3.42 6.05
C ARG A 55 11.03 3.42 6.50
N SER A 56 11.96 2.94 5.70
CA SER A 56 13.35 3.10 6.06
C SER A 56 13.84 4.52 5.67
#